data_59940d3233a2212658f48f8c5ebe1fcb
#
_entry.id   59940d3233a2212658f48f8c5ebe1fcb
#
_cell.length_a   1.000
_cell.length_b   1.000
_cell.length_c   1.000
_cell.angle_alpha   90.00
_cell.angle_beta   90.00
_cell.angle_gamma   90.00
#
_symmetry.space_group_name_H-M   'P 1'
#
loop_
_entity.id
_entity.type
_entity.pdbx_description
1 polymer ?
#
loop_
_entity_poly.entity_id
_entity_poly.type
_entity_poly.pdbx_seq_one_letter_code
_entity_poly.pdbx_strand_id
1 'polypeptide(L)'
;MILSKQDLRRYLRQDQIALGKGRQSRPALFGDEVWRFQRLLRKTEYYVNCSKSPLGKGLSAFYRLRYHRYCVKMGFHLPLNVFDEGLSIAHYGALVVNTRARVGKNCRIHAMVVIGATNGNPAAPVIGDNVYIGAGAKVIGDIRIANGVAIGANAVVVKSIEEPDTTWGGVPARKISDRSSRCNLCPDLFADNH
;
A
#
# COMPACT_ATOMS: atom_id res chain seq x y z
N MET A 1 1.61 3.09 -11.65
CA MET A 1 0.82 1.99 -12.30
C MET A 1 1.75 1.13 -13.16
N ILE A 2 1.54 -0.19 -13.22
CA ILE A 2 2.36 -1.15 -14.00
C ILE A 2 1.83 -1.25 -15.42
N LEU A 3 2.63 -0.81 -16.41
CA LEU A 3 2.28 -0.79 -17.84
C LEU A 3 3.26 -1.59 -18.73
N SER A 4 4.33 -2.13 -18.13
CA SER A 4 5.37 -2.89 -18.82
C SER A 4 5.97 -3.98 -17.93
N LYS A 5 6.73 -4.92 -18.55
CA LYS A 5 7.53 -5.88 -17.78
C LYS A 5 8.63 -5.20 -16.96
N GLN A 6 9.14 -4.06 -17.42
CA GLN A 6 10.14 -3.28 -16.70
C GLN A 6 9.52 -2.68 -15.44
N ASP A 7 8.32 -2.08 -15.55
CA ASP A 7 7.58 -1.59 -14.38
C ASP A 7 7.32 -2.71 -13.38
N LEU A 8 6.85 -3.88 -13.86
CA LEU A 8 6.61 -5.02 -12.97
C LEU A 8 7.88 -5.39 -12.18
N ARG A 9 9.05 -5.44 -12.83
CA ARG A 9 10.32 -5.73 -12.14
C ARG A 9 10.66 -4.67 -11.12
N ARG A 10 10.49 -3.38 -11.46
CA ARG A 10 10.73 -2.25 -10.56
C ARG A 10 9.83 -2.32 -9.33
N TYR A 11 8.53 -2.47 -9.52
CA TYR A 11 7.55 -2.59 -8.42
C TYR A 11 7.85 -3.79 -7.51
N LEU A 12 8.13 -4.95 -8.08
CA LEU A 12 8.50 -6.13 -7.30
C LEU A 12 9.77 -5.92 -6.47
N ARG A 13 10.76 -5.21 -7.04
CA ARG A 13 12.02 -4.90 -6.34
C ARG A 13 11.82 -3.88 -5.24
N GLN A 14 11.08 -2.80 -5.51
CA GLN A 14 10.80 -1.77 -4.50
C GLN A 14 9.96 -2.29 -3.34
N ASP A 15 8.90 -3.06 -3.62
CA ASP A 15 8.10 -3.72 -2.58
C ASP A 15 8.95 -4.67 -1.73
N GLN A 16 9.87 -5.40 -2.36
CA GLN A 16 10.80 -6.29 -1.67
C GLN A 16 11.74 -5.54 -0.71
N ILE A 17 12.30 -4.41 -1.14
CA ILE A 17 13.14 -3.54 -0.30
C ILE A 17 12.30 -2.98 0.85
N ALA A 18 11.10 -2.46 0.55
CA ALA A 18 10.21 -1.89 1.55
C ALA A 18 9.80 -2.89 2.65
N LEU A 19 9.73 -4.18 2.32
CA LEU A 19 9.50 -5.27 3.29
C LEU A 19 10.74 -5.67 4.10
N GLY A 20 11.91 -5.06 3.86
CA GLY A 20 13.18 -5.47 4.47
C GLY A 20 13.71 -6.82 3.96
N LYS A 21 13.25 -7.24 2.76
CA LYS A 21 13.63 -8.52 2.13
C LYS A 21 14.63 -8.35 1.00
N GLY A 22 15.31 -7.21 0.92
CA GLY A 22 16.18 -6.82 -0.19
C GLY A 22 17.27 -7.82 -0.55
N ARG A 23 17.75 -8.59 0.44
CA ARG A 23 18.79 -9.61 0.28
C ARG A 23 18.27 -11.00 -0.11
N GLN A 24 16.97 -11.25 -0.05
CA GLN A 24 16.39 -12.56 -0.34
C GLN A 24 16.05 -12.68 -1.83
N SER A 25 16.27 -13.85 -2.43
CA SER A 25 15.94 -14.08 -3.87
C SER A 25 14.45 -14.37 -4.09
N ARG A 26 13.78 -14.99 -3.12
CA ARG A 26 12.38 -15.43 -3.19
C ARG A 26 11.76 -15.53 -1.80
N PRO A 27 10.41 -15.43 -1.69
CA PRO A 27 9.71 -15.65 -0.43
C PRO A 27 9.88 -17.08 0.07
N ALA A 28 10.06 -17.24 1.39
CA ALA A 28 10.02 -18.53 2.04
C ALA A 28 8.61 -19.15 1.95
N LEU A 29 8.54 -20.49 2.17
CA LEU A 29 7.26 -21.20 2.13
C LEU A 29 6.37 -20.81 3.32
N PHE A 30 6.96 -20.60 4.49
CA PHE A 30 6.28 -20.17 5.72
C PHE A 30 6.85 -18.83 6.17
N GLY A 31 6.00 -17.96 6.76
CA GLY A 31 6.40 -16.66 7.32
C GLY A 31 6.45 -15.50 6.32
N ASP A 32 6.42 -15.76 5.02
CA ASP A 32 6.45 -14.73 3.97
C ASP A 32 5.11 -14.61 3.21
N GLU A 33 3.97 -14.90 3.88
CA GLU A 33 2.63 -14.88 3.28
C GLU A 33 2.31 -13.51 2.68
N VAL A 34 2.62 -12.43 3.39
CA VAL A 34 2.40 -11.05 2.92
C VAL A 34 3.27 -10.75 1.71
N TRP A 35 4.53 -11.13 1.70
CA TRP A 35 5.39 -10.91 0.54
C TRP A 35 4.90 -11.69 -0.70
N ARG A 36 4.45 -12.95 -0.51
CA ARG A 36 3.80 -13.72 -1.60
C ARG A 36 2.54 -13.04 -2.10
N PHE A 37 1.71 -12.48 -1.19
CA PHE A 37 0.53 -11.71 -1.55
C PHE A 37 0.89 -10.47 -2.38
N GLN A 38 1.84 -9.64 -1.93
CA GLN A 38 2.26 -8.43 -2.67
C GLN A 38 2.82 -8.79 -4.07
N ARG A 39 3.60 -9.86 -4.18
CA ARG A 39 4.05 -10.35 -5.50
C ARG A 39 2.89 -10.77 -6.41
N LEU A 40 1.84 -11.37 -5.83
CA LEU A 40 0.63 -11.74 -6.57
C LEU A 40 -0.16 -10.49 -6.98
N LEU A 41 -0.31 -9.50 -6.11
CA LEU A 41 -0.90 -8.18 -6.40
C LEU A 41 -0.24 -7.58 -7.65
N ARG A 42 1.09 -7.43 -7.65
CA ARG A 42 1.83 -6.79 -8.75
C ARG A 42 1.73 -7.56 -10.07
N LYS A 43 1.77 -8.89 -10.02
CA LYS A 43 1.54 -9.73 -11.21
C LYS A 43 0.11 -9.57 -11.73
N THR A 44 -0.87 -9.51 -10.84
CA THR A 44 -2.27 -9.31 -11.23
C THR A 44 -2.46 -7.94 -11.89
N GLU A 45 -1.91 -6.87 -11.32
CA GLU A 45 -1.91 -5.53 -11.93
C GLU A 45 -1.29 -5.55 -13.33
N TYR A 46 -0.15 -6.20 -13.51
CA TYR A 46 0.49 -6.33 -14.82
C TYR A 46 -0.41 -7.02 -15.84
N TYR A 47 -0.96 -8.20 -15.53
CA TYR A 47 -1.80 -8.92 -16.48
C TYR A 47 -3.12 -8.20 -16.76
N VAL A 48 -3.70 -7.52 -15.77
CA VAL A 48 -4.91 -6.70 -15.97
C VAL A 48 -4.64 -5.51 -16.88
N ASN A 49 -3.50 -4.83 -16.70
CA ASN A 49 -3.20 -3.59 -17.41
C ASN A 49 -2.61 -3.82 -18.81
N CYS A 50 -1.85 -4.92 -19.00
CA CYS A 50 -1.03 -5.12 -20.20
C CYS A 50 -1.56 -6.19 -21.17
N SER A 51 -2.52 -7.04 -20.78
CA SER A 51 -2.95 -8.20 -21.56
C SER A 51 -4.01 -7.84 -22.59
N LYS A 52 -3.62 -7.77 -23.86
CA LYS A 52 -4.52 -7.47 -25.00
C LYS A 52 -4.94 -8.72 -25.78
N SER A 53 -4.11 -9.76 -25.84
CA SER A 53 -4.37 -10.99 -26.58
C SER A 53 -5.40 -11.90 -25.89
N PRO A 54 -6.06 -12.84 -26.60
CA PRO A 54 -6.99 -13.82 -25.99
C PRO A 54 -6.33 -14.64 -24.87
N LEU A 55 -5.10 -15.13 -25.09
CA LEU A 55 -4.33 -15.85 -24.07
C LEU A 55 -4.03 -14.93 -22.87
N GLY A 56 -3.66 -13.68 -23.12
CA GLY A 56 -3.44 -12.68 -22.07
C GLY A 56 -4.68 -12.40 -21.26
N LYS A 57 -5.86 -12.33 -21.86
CA LYS A 57 -7.15 -12.19 -21.15
C LYS A 57 -7.43 -13.39 -20.26
N GLY A 58 -7.15 -14.63 -20.72
CA GLY A 58 -7.24 -15.84 -19.90
C GLY A 58 -6.32 -15.80 -18.68
N LEU A 59 -5.05 -15.39 -18.87
CA LEU A 59 -4.11 -15.20 -17.76
C LEU A 59 -4.57 -14.12 -16.81
N SER A 60 -5.10 -13.00 -17.29
CA SER A 60 -5.66 -11.94 -16.46
C SER A 60 -6.81 -12.46 -15.58
N ALA A 61 -7.74 -13.22 -16.14
CA ALA A 61 -8.84 -13.83 -15.39
C ALA A 61 -8.33 -14.81 -14.32
N PHE A 62 -7.36 -15.66 -14.65
CA PHE A 62 -6.72 -16.57 -13.70
C PHE A 62 -6.05 -15.83 -12.54
N TYR A 63 -5.24 -14.79 -12.83
CA TYR A 63 -4.58 -14.01 -11.80
C TYR A 63 -5.58 -13.24 -10.93
N ARG A 64 -6.65 -12.68 -11.51
CA ARG A 64 -7.72 -12.01 -10.74
C ARG A 64 -8.43 -12.96 -9.78
N LEU A 65 -8.80 -14.17 -10.23
CA LEU A 65 -9.43 -15.17 -9.37
C LEU A 65 -8.50 -15.59 -8.23
N ARG A 66 -7.23 -15.86 -8.54
CA ARG A 66 -6.23 -16.22 -7.53
C ARG A 66 -6.00 -15.10 -6.52
N TYR A 67 -5.92 -13.86 -6.99
CA TYR A 67 -5.77 -12.66 -6.17
C TYR A 67 -6.97 -12.49 -5.23
N HIS A 68 -8.18 -12.57 -5.77
CA HIS A 68 -9.42 -12.48 -4.98
C HIS A 68 -9.44 -13.52 -3.84
N ARG A 69 -9.17 -14.79 -4.16
CA ARG A 69 -9.11 -15.84 -3.13
C ARG A 69 -8.06 -15.57 -2.06
N TYR A 70 -6.93 -15.01 -2.46
CA TYR A 70 -5.86 -14.69 -1.52
C TYR A 70 -6.23 -13.48 -0.65
N CYS A 71 -6.91 -12.46 -1.21
CA CYS A 71 -7.48 -11.35 -0.46
C CYS A 71 -8.43 -11.83 0.63
N VAL A 72 -9.38 -12.70 0.28
CA VAL A 72 -10.34 -13.28 1.25
C VAL A 72 -9.59 -14.05 2.35
N LYS A 73 -8.62 -14.90 1.98
CA LYS A 73 -7.82 -15.66 2.95
C LYS A 73 -7.04 -14.77 3.93
N MET A 74 -6.53 -13.63 3.47
CA MET A 74 -5.71 -12.71 4.27
C MET A 74 -6.55 -11.69 5.05
N GLY A 75 -7.87 -11.60 4.79
CA GLY A 75 -8.74 -10.56 5.34
C GLY A 75 -8.55 -9.20 4.68
N PHE A 76 -8.08 -9.16 3.42
CA PHE A 76 -7.82 -7.93 2.69
C PHE A 76 -8.95 -7.58 1.73
N HIS A 77 -9.37 -6.31 1.73
CA HIS A 77 -10.08 -5.68 0.63
C HIS A 77 -9.15 -4.61 0.04
N LEU A 78 -8.29 -5.02 -0.88
CA LEU A 78 -7.24 -4.18 -1.45
C LEU A 78 -7.39 -4.17 -2.98
N PRO A 79 -7.90 -3.06 -3.56
CA PRO A 79 -8.09 -2.96 -5.00
C PRO A 79 -6.77 -2.85 -5.76
N LEU A 80 -6.79 -3.25 -7.02
CA LEU A 80 -5.66 -3.12 -7.92
C LEU A 80 -5.39 -1.64 -8.27
N ASN A 81 -4.14 -1.31 -8.57
CA ASN A 81 -3.70 0.01 -9.05
C ASN A 81 -3.93 1.18 -8.08
N VAL A 82 -4.06 0.91 -6.80
CA VAL A 82 -4.19 1.93 -5.75
C VAL A 82 -2.83 2.36 -5.19
N PHE A 83 -1.93 1.41 -4.94
CA PHE A 83 -0.62 1.66 -4.34
C PHE A 83 0.48 1.73 -5.39
N ASP A 84 1.32 2.75 -5.29
CA ASP A 84 2.53 2.85 -6.10
C ASP A 84 3.62 1.88 -5.60
N GLU A 85 4.81 1.93 -6.16
CA GLU A 85 5.94 1.05 -5.83
C GLU A 85 6.43 1.26 -4.38
N GLY A 86 6.99 0.22 -3.78
CA GLY A 86 7.48 0.28 -2.40
C GLY A 86 6.39 0.05 -1.35
N LEU A 87 5.30 -0.60 -1.70
CA LEU A 87 4.29 -1.01 -0.72
C LEU A 87 4.89 -1.98 0.30
N SER A 88 4.65 -1.72 1.59
CA SER A 88 5.00 -2.59 2.70
C SER A 88 3.78 -2.84 3.59
N ILE A 89 3.12 -3.98 3.41
CA ILE A 89 2.07 -4.45 4.32
C ILE A 89 2.77 -5.19 5.47
N ALA A 90 2.61 -4.70 6.70
CA ALA A 90 3.38 -5.22 7.84
C ALA A 90 2.86 -6.58 8.32
N HIS A 91 1.55 -6.78 8.35
CA HIS A 91 0.91 -7.98 8.88
C HIS A 91 -0.33 -8.36 8.07
N TYR A 92 -0.74 -9.63 8.12
CA TYR A 92 -2.07 -10.04 7.67
C TYR A 92 -3.15 -9.64 8.68
N GLY A 93 -4.42 -9.65 8.26
CA GLY A 93 -5.58 -9.20 9.04
C GLY A 93 -6.34 -8.11 8.30
N ALA A 94 -7.49 -7.70 8.81
CA ALA A 94 -8.39 -6.78 8.12
C ALA A 94 -7.67 -5.54 7.57
N LEU A 95 -7.77 -5.34 6.27
CA LEU A 95 -7.26 -4.16 5.56
C LEU A 95 -8.28 -3.78 4.49
N VAL A 96 -8.87 -2.59 4.61
CA VAL A 96 -9.93 -2.15 3.71
C VAL A 96 -9.52 -0.85 3.03
N VAL A 97 -9.45 -0.89 1.70
CA VAL A 97 -9.04 0.25 0.88
C VAL A 97 -10.06 0.52 -0.21
N ASN A 98 -10.46 1.77 -0.37
CA ASN A 98 -11.37 2.20 -1.41
C ASN A 98 -10.71 2.17 -2.79
N THR A 99 -11.44 1.76 -3.83
CA THR A 99 -10.95 1.65 -5.22
C THR A 99 -10.50 2.98 -5.82
N ARG A 100 -11.00 4.10 -5.31
CA ARG A 100 -10.67 5.46 -5.75
C ARG A 100 -9.51 6.09 -4.99
N ALA A 101 -9.07 5.48 -3.89
CA ALA A 101 -7.89 5.94 -3.18
C ALA A 101 -6.64 5.90 -4.08
N ARG A 102 -5.72 6.81 -3.82
CA ARG A 102 -4.40 6.82 -4.46
C ARG A 102 -3.34 6.93 -3.37
N VAL A 103 -2.38 6.04 -3.42
CA VAL A 103 -1.31 5.98 -2.43
C VAL A 103 0.03 5.99 -3.15
N GLY A 104 0.86 6.92 -2.79
CA GLY A 104 2.19 7.14 -3.38
C GLY A 104 3.19 6.05 -3.02
N LYS A 105 4.46 6.34 -3.29
CA LYS A 105 5.58 5.40 -3.13
C LYS A 105 5.90 5.15 -1.66
N ASN A 106 6.47 3.95 -1.41
CA ASN A 106 7.02 3.58 -0.10
C ASN A 106 6.02 3.68 1.05
N CYS A 107 4.75 3.39 0.79
CA CYS A 107 3.74 3.36 1.85
C CYS A 107 3.90 2.10 2.70
N ARG A 108 4.04 2.28 4.01
CA ARG A 108 3.96 1.19 4.98
C ARG A 108 2.61 1.23 5.69
N ILE A 109 1.87 0.13 5.61
CA ILE A 109 0.52 0.01 6.15
C ILE A 109 0.40 -1.20 7.06
N HIS A 110 -0.25 -1.02 8.20
CA HIS A 110 -0.47 -2.07 9.19
C HIS A 110 -1.88 -2.67 9.11
N ALA A 111 -2.11 -3.74 9.87
CA ALA A 111 -3.41 -4.39 9.95
C ALA A 111 -4.51 -3.45 10.50
N MET A 112 -5.77 -3.77 10.20
CA MET A 112 -6.98 -3.06 10.65
C MET A 112 -7.09 -1.61 10.14
N VAL A 113 -6.29 -1.22 9.16
CA VAL A 113 -6.39 0.10 8.54
C VAL A 113 -7.57 0.16 7.58
N VAL A 114 -8.25 1.31 7.58
CA VAL A 114 -9.30 1.64 6.61
C VAL A 114 -8.92 2.92 5.87
N ILE A 115 -8.85 2.86 4.54
CA ILE A 115 -8.75 4.02 3.66
C ILE A 115 -10.06 4.09 2.87
N GLY A 116 -10.92 5.05 3.21
CA GLY A 116 -12.31 5.05 2.75
C GLY A 116 -12.85 6.41 2.31
N ALA A 117 -13.95 6.38 1.57
CA ALA A 117 -14.77 7.56 1.26
C ALA A 117 -15.77 7.82 2.39
N THR A 118 -16.30 9.04 2.45
CA THR A 118 -17.45 9.37 3.30
C THR A 118 -18.76 9.04 2.57
N ASN A 119 -19.82 8.81 3.35
CA ASN A 119 -21.13 8.56 2.80
C ASN A 119 -21.62 9.77 1.96
N GLY A 120 -22.08 9.51 0.74
CA GLY A 120 -22.56 10.53 -0.18
C GLY A 120 -21.48 11.23 -1.05
N ASN A 121 -20.19 11.11 -0.72
CA ASN A 121 -19.08 11.59 -1.56
C ASN A 121 -18.24 10.41 -2.05
N PRO A 122 -18.17 10.16 -3.37
CA PRO A 122 -17.38 9.05 -3.91
C PRO A 122 -15.88 9.29 -3.90
N ALA A 123 -15.40 10.50 -3.59
CA ALA A 123 -13.98 10.80 -3.50
C ALA A 123 -13.34 10.05 -2.31
N ALA A 124 -12.10 9.66 -2.47
CA ALA A 124 -11.35 8.88 -1.50
C ALA A 124 -9.97 9.51 -1.29
N PRO A 125 -9.28 9.20 -0.18
CA PRO A 125 -8.02 9.82 0.16
C PRO A 125 -6.95 9.71 -0.93
N VAL A 126 -6.20 10.80 -1.11
CA VAL A 126 -4.96 10.85 -1.87
C VAL A 126 -3.80 10.96 -0.88
N ILE A 127 -2.98 9.94 -0.83
CA ILE A 127 -1.88 9.78 0.13
C ILE A 127 -0.56 9.92 -0.63
N GLY A 128 0.33 10.76 -0.13
CA GLY A 128 1.63 11.03 -0.73
C GLY A 128 2.65 9.91 -0.57
N ASP A 129 3.90 10.23 -0.85
CA ASP A 129 5.02 9.30 -0.79
C ASP A 129 5.56 9.16 0.64
N ASN A 130 6.20 8.02 0.93
CA ASN A 130 6.85 7.76 2.21
C ASN A 130 5.90 7.90 3.42
N VAL A 131 4.65 7.47 3.30
CA VAL A 131 3.66 7.56 4.38
C VAL A 131 3.61 6.26 5.19
N TYR A 132 3.60 6.41 6.53
CA TYR A 132 3.37 5.33 7.47
C TYR A 132 1.96 5.39 8.04
N ILE A 133 1.24 4.26 8.01
CA ILE A 133 -0.12 4.15 8.55
C ILE A 133 -0.17 3.06 9.61
N GLY A 134 -0.24 3.47 10.87
CA GLY A 134 -0.26 2.60 12.03
C GLY A 134 -1.49 1.70 12.11
N ALA A 135 -1.37 0.63 12.89
CA ALA A 135 -2.43 -0.36 13.05
C ALA A 135 -3.74 0.28 13.52
N GLY A 136 -4.85 -0.14 12.90
CA GLY A 136 -6.18 0.35 13.26
C GLY A 136 -6.51 1.76 12.81
N ALA A 137 -5.61 2.51 12.17
CA ALA A 137 -5.88 3.87 11.72
C ALA A 137 -6.96 3.92 10.63
N LYS A 138 -7.72 5.01 10.62
CA LYS A 138 -8.77 5.29 9.64
C LYS A 138 -8.45 6.60 8.92
N VAL A 139 -8.37 6.55 7.59
CA VAL A 139 -8.14 7.72 6.71
C VAL A 139 -9.36 7.85 5.82
N ILE A 140 -10.23 8.82 6.11
CA ILE A 140 -11.60 8.82 5.57
C ILE A 140 -11.93 10.17 4.94
N GLY A 141 -12.47 10.13 3.73
CA GLY A 141 -13.02 11.30 3.03
C GLY A 141 -12.20 11.75 1.83
N ASP A 142 -12.62 12.87 1.25
CA ASP A 142 -11.92 13.57 0.18
C ASP A 142 -10.79 14.42 0.79
N ILE A 143 -9.71 13.77 1.17
CA ILE A 143 -8.61 14.39 1.89
C ILE A 143 -7.27 14.05 1.26
N ARG A 144 -6.28 14.93 1.51
CA ARG A 144 -4.90 14.74 1.06
C ARG A 144 -3.99 14.54 2.26
N ILE A 145 -3.04 13.64 2.12
CA ILE A 145 -1.98 13.40 3.11
C ILE A 145 -0.65 13.71 2.43
N ALA A 146 0.09 14.65 2.99
CA ALA A 146 1.40 15.06 2.46
C ALA A 146 2.44 13.93 2.55
N ASN A 147 3.55 14.10 1.84
CA ASN A 147 4.68 13.17 1.87
C ASN A 147 5.31 13.08 3.27
N GLY A 148 5.85 11.92 3.62
CA GLY A 148 6.59 11.72 4.86
C GLY A 148 5.74 11.74 6.14
N VAL A 149 4.42 11.74 6.04
CA VAL A 149 3.52 11.76 7.21
C VAL A 149 3.48 10.38 7.88
N ALA A 150 3.56 10.37 9.21
CA ALA A 150 3.28 9.21 10.03
C ALA A 150 1.90 9.33 10.70
N ILE A 151 1.03 8.36 10.50
CA ILE A 151 -0.27 8.25 11.14
C ILE A 151 -0.18 7.20 12.24
N GLY A 152 -0.38 7.60 13.49
CA GLY A 152 -0.31 6.74 14.66
C GLY A 152 -1.39 5.66 14.68
N ALA A 153 -1.17 4.62 15.49
CA ALA A 153 -2.14 3.55 15.66
C ALA A 153 -3.49 4.09 16.19
N ASN A 154 -4.59 3.52 15.65
CA ASN A 154 -5.97 3.90 15.97
C ASN A 154 -6.32 5.38 15.72
N ALA A 155 -5.51 6.14 15.01
CA ALA A 155 -5.83 7.50 14.64
C ALA A 155 -6.98 7.56 13.62
N VAL A 156 -7.83 8.59 13.71
CA VAL A 156 -8.92 8.84 12.76
C VAL A 156 -8.68 10.16 12.05
N VAL A 157 -8.22 10.08 10.81
CA VAL A 157 -7.90 11.23 9.95
C VAL A 157 -9.10 11.51 9.05
N VAL A 158 -9.73 12.67 9.27
CA VAL A 158 -10.92 13.14 8.53
C VAL A 158 -10.72 14.53 7.93
N LYS A 159 -9.51 15.08 8.02
CA LYS A 159 -9.09 16.34 7.40
C LYS A 159 -7.76 16.15 6.71
N SER A 160 -7.51 16.93 5.67
CA SER A 160 -6.21 16.91 4.99
C SER A 160 -5.07 17.24 5.94
N ILE A 161 -3.94 16.56 5.72
CA ILE A 161 -2.66 16.82 6.36
C ILE A 161 -1.73 17.34 5.27
N GLU A 162 -1.57 18.65 5.22
CA GLU A 162 -0.79 19.32 4.16
C GLU A 162 0.67 19.52 4.54
N GLU A 163 0.99 19.43 5.83
CA GLU A 163 2.34 19.58 6.35
C GLU A 163 3.13 18.29 6.22
N PRO A 164 4.18 18.23 5.39
CA PRO A 164 4.98 17.03 5.20
C PRO A 164 5.84 16.73 6.43
N ASP A 165 6.35 15.51 6.49
CA ASP A 165 7.33 15.06 7.48
C ASP A 165 6.89 15.24 8.94
N THR A 166 5.59 15.06 9.22
CA THR A 166 4.99 15.21 10.54
C THR A 166 4.30 13.93 11.01
N THR A 167 4.07 13.82 12.32
CA THR A 167 3.36 12.68 12.94
C THR A 167 2.04 13.13 13.52
N TRP A 168 0.98 12.35 13.23
CA TRP A 168 -0.40 12.64 13.62
C TRP A 168 -1.02 11.46 14.37
N GLY A 169 -1.84 11.76 15.38
CA GLY A 169 -2.51 10.73 16.19
C GLY A 169 -3.79 11.22 16.84
N GLY A 170 -4.55 10.29 17.42
CA GLY A 170 -5.79 10.59 18.14
C GLY A 170 -7.06 10.51 17.29
N VAL A 171 -8.23 10.80 17.94
CA VAL A 171 -9.58 10.74 17.35
C VAL A 171 -10.34 12.01 17.73
N PRO A 172 -10.54 12.96 16.81
CA PRO A 172 -9.94 13.06 15.48
C PRO A 172 -8.44 13.31 15.55
N ALA A 173 -7.71 12.91 14.50
CA ALA A 173 -6.26 13.05 14.48
C ALA A 173 -5.80 14.51 14.59
N ARG A 174 -4.73 14.72 15.36
CA ARG A 174 -4.04 16.00 15.53
C ARG A 174 -2.54 15.77 15.36
N LYS A 175 -1.82 16.82 14.99
CA LYS A 175 -0.36 16.78 14.96
C LYS A 175 0.19 16.56 16.37
N ILE A 176 1.07 15.57 16.51
CA ILE A 176 1.71 15.21 17.79
C ILE A 176 3.23 15.37 17.77
N SER A 177 3.84 15.49 16.58
CA SER A 177 5.30 15.64 16.46
C SER A 177 5.69 16.16 15.07
N ASP A 178 6.85 16.82 15.00
CA ASP A 178 7.56 17.20 13.75
C ASP A 178 8.51 16.08 13.26
N ARG A 179 8.25 14.84 13.63
CA ARG A 179 9.02 13.69 13.15
C ARG A 179 8.37 13.10 11.92
N SER A 180 9.19 12.87 10.88
CA SER A 180 8.73 12.19 9.68
C SER A 180 8.48 10.69 9.92
N SER A 181 7.75 10.08 9.01
CA SER A 181 7.55 8.63 8.94
C SER A 181 8.82 7.82 8.69
N ARG A 182 9.92 8.46 8.31
CA ARG A 182 11.15 7.80 7.84
C ARG A 182 11.69 6.76 8.81
N CYS A 183 11.59 7.00 10.12
CA CYS A 183 11.99 6.05 11.14
C CYS A 183 11.12 4.78 11.23
N ASN A 184 9.93 4.82 10.62
CA ASN A 184 8.97 3.71 10.59
C ASN A 184 9.05 2.91 9.28
N LEU A 185 9.84 3.35 8.30
CA LEU A 185 10.03 2.72 7.00
C LEU A 185 11.34 1.92 6.98
N CYS A 186 11.48 1.02 6.00
CA CYS A 186 12.72 0.27 5.83
C CYS A 186 13.88 1.22 5.48
N PRO A 187 14.98 1.22 6.22
CA PRO A 187 16.13 2.12 5.93
C PRO A 187 16.72 1.92 4.54
N ASP A 188 16.68 0.69 4.00
CA ASP A 188 17.20 0.37 2.66
C ASP A 188 16.50 1.13 1.52
N LEU A 189 15.30 1.70 1.77
CA LEU A 189 14.60 2.58 0.82
C LEU A 189 15.31 3.91 0.61
N PHE A 190 16.13 4.32 1.57
CA PHE A 190 16.83 5.61 1.62
C PHE A 190 18.35 5.45 1.56
N ALA A 191 18.84 4.22 1.45
CA ALA A 191 20.25 3.97 1.17
C ALA A 191 20.53 4.45 -0.24
N ASP A 192 21.38 5.46 -0.39
CA ASP A 192 21.85 5.93 -1.68
C ASP A 192 22.45 4.75 -2.43
N ASN A 193 21.99 4.55 -3.66
CA ASN A 193 22.63 3.62 -4.59
C ASN A 193 23.98 4.25 -4.99
N HIS A 194 25.00 4.01 -4.16
CA HIS A 194 26.39 4.25 -4.50
C HIS A 194 26.89 3.14 -5.43
#